data_f9efe5fd148be68b4157c321f883434b
#
_entry.id   f9efe5fd148be68b4157c321f883434b
#
_cell.length_a   1.000
_cell.length_b   1.000
_cell.length_c   1.000
_cell.angle_alpha   90.00
_cell.angle_beta   90.00
_cell.angle_gamma   90.00
#
_symmetry.space_group_name_H-M   'P 1'
#
loop_
_entity.id
_entity.type
_entity.pdbx_description
1 polymer ?
#
loop_
_entity_poly.entity_id
_entity_poly.type
_entity_poly.pdbx_seq_one_letter_code
_entity_poly.pdbx_strand_id
1 'polypeptide(L)'
;MQKLKSKWLEVSLPVMIVALVAIITSVAVSSQTLQELKPFEAPKKEPAVVTPGRTPSDPPSDAVVLFDGKDLSDWRSVKDSGEARWSVRDGYMEVMPKTGDIATRQEFGDCQLHIEWATPTEVKGEGQERGNSGVFLMERYEVQVLDSYNNTTYYHGQAGSVYKQYAPLVNVCRKPGEWQTYDIIFKAPKFDEQGKVTERARITVLQNGVLIQNNVEIYGNTWHDKPAIYIAHGPKASVRLQDHGNLVRYRNVWIRPL
;
A
#
# COMPACT_ATOMS: atom_id res chain seq x y z
N MET A 1 69.06 62.15 -51.97
CA MET A 1 68.61 61.88 -50.60
C MET A 1 67.26 62.53 -50.39
N GLN A 2 66.19 61.85 -50.60
CA GLN A 2 64.82 62.34 -50.55
C GLN A 2 64.22 62.05 -49.20
N LYS A 3 63.73 63.10 -48.53
CA LYS A 3 63.00 63.06 -47.29
C LYS A 3 61.53 62.69 -47.60
N LEU A 4 61.08 61.51 -47.21
CA LEU A 4 59.64 61.18 -47.22
C LEU A 4 58.96 61.93 -46.09
N LYS A 5 57.99 62.78 -46.42
CA LYS A 5 57.04 63.40 -45.48
C LYS A 5 55.92 62.43 -45.23
N SER A 6 55.80 61.96 -44.01
CA SER A 6 54.65 61.26 -43.56
C SER A 6 53.46 62.18 -43.37
N LYS A 7 52.39 61.94 -44.14
CA LYS A 7 51.10 62.57 -43.93
C LYS A 7 50.38 61.86 -42.83
N TRP A 8 50.13 62.48 -41.71
CA TRP A 8 49.18 62.00 -40.71
C TRP A 8 47.79 62.31 -41.23
N LEU A 9 47.03 61.28 -41.50
CA LEU A 9 45.56 61.35 -41.68
C LEU A 9 44.96 61.54 -40.30
N GLU A 10 44.39 62.70 -40.06
CA GLU A 10 43.49 62.91 -38.93
C GLU A 10 42.19 62.11 -39.22
N VAL A 11 42.04 60.98 -38.60
CA VAL A 11 40.76 60.25 -38.57
C VAL A 11 39.96 60.85 -37.40
N SER A 12 39.03 61.76 -37.73
CA SER A 12 38.03 62.19 -36.76
C SER A 12 37.17 60.99 -36.37
N LEU A 13 37.33 60.55 -35.12
CA LEU A 13 36.41 59.54 -34.55
C LEU A 13 35.01 60.14 -34.36
N PRO A 14 33.99 59.64 -35.00
CA PRO A 14 32.64 59.99 -34.57
C PRO A 14 32.43 59.38 -33.19
N VAL A 15 32.08 60.23 -32.24
CA VAL A 15 31.63 59.80 -30.91
C VAL A 15 30.34 59.02 -31.10
N MET A 16 30.44 57.69 -31.18
CA MET A 16 29.30 56.85 -31.04
C MET A 16 28.89 56.91 -29.57
N ILE A 17 27.87 57.71 -29.29
CA ILE A 17 27.08 57.55 -28.05
C ILE A 17 26.41 56.23 -28.13
N VAL A 18 27.04 55.20 -27.56
CA VAL A 18 26.38 53.92 -27.28
C VAL A 18 25.40 54.20 -26.15
N ALA A 19 24.16 54.47 -26.54
CA ALA A 19 23.06 54.47 -25.59
C ALA A 19 22.94 53.03 -25.06
N LEU A 20 23.53 52.79 -23.89
CA LEU A 20 23.34 51.57 -23.14
C LEU A 20 21.88 51.55 -22.68
N VAL A 21 20.99 51.06 -23.52
CA VAL A 21 19.63 50.74 -23.10
C VAL A 21 19.78 49.54 -22.14
N ALA A 22 19.92 49.85 -20.86
CA ALA A 22 19.76 48.88 -19.80
C ALA A 22 18.31 48.40 -19.88
N ILE A 23 18.11 47.31 -20.60
CA ILE A 23 16.88 46.52 -20.48
C ILE A 23 16.92 45.96 -19.07
N ILE A 24 16.35 46.69 -18.12
CA ILE A 24 15.97 46.15 -16.83
C ILE A 24 14.80 45.18 -17.13
N THR A 25 15.14 43.97 -17.48
CA THR A 25 14.18 42.87 -17.36
C THR A 25 13.88 42.79 -15.87
N SER A 26 12.83 43.45 -15.44
CA SER A 26 12.18 43.20 -14.18
C SER A 26 11.70 41.73 -14.26
N VAL A 27 12.56 40.84 -13.79
CA VAL A 27 12.10 39.53 -13.39
C VAL A 27 11.09 39.83 -12.30
N ALA A 28 9.82 39.80 -12.67
CA ALA A 28 8.75 39.72 -11.71
C ALA A 28 8.98 38.37 -10.99
N VAL A 29 9.76 38.40 -9.93
CA VAL A 29 9.73 37.37 -8.93
C VAL A 29 8.29 37.42 -8.44
N SER A 30 7.49 36.52 -8.97
CA SER A 30 6.19 36.22 -8.42
C SER A 30 6.45 35.98 -6.93
N SER A 31 6.15 36.97 -6.13
CA SER A 31 6.03 36.84 -4.70
C SER A 31 4.87 35.86 -4.54
N GLN A 32 5.17 34.56 -4.60
CA GLN A 32 4.32 33.58 -3.95
C GLN A 32 4.22 34.11 -2.53
N THR A 33 3.10 34.73 -2.22
CA THR A 33 2.73 35.10 -0.88
C THR A 33 3.04 33.88 -0.04
N LEU A 34 4.06 33.96 0.79
CA LEU A 34 4.28 32.99 1.85
C LEU A 34 2.95 32.98 2.59
N GLN A 35 2.15 31.94 2.29
CA GLN A 35 0.90 31.73 2.99
C GLN A 35 1.33 31.64 4.44
N GLU A 36 1.01 32.67 5.24
CA GLU A 36 1.34 32.69 6.65
C GLU A 36 0.79 31.41 7.23
N LEU A 37 1.67 30.44 7.45
CA LEU A 37 1.29 29.19 8.08
C LEU A 37 0.78 29.57 9.47
N LYS A 38 -0.52 29.43 9.67
CA LYS A 38 -1.08 29.57 10.99
C LYS A 38 -0.31 28.65 11.94
N PRO A 39 0.07 29.13 13.13
CA PRO A 39 0.72 28.26 14.09
C PRO A 39 -0.08 26.99 14.29
N PHE A 40 0.59 25.85 14.32
CA PHE A 40 -0.07 24.57 14.61
C PHE A 40 -0.57 24.59 16.04
N GLU A 41 -1.89 24.44 16.20
CA GLU A 41 -2.51 24.22 17.50
C GLU A 41 -2.70 22.73 17.69
N ALA A 42 -2.00 22.16 18.66
CA ALA A 42 -2.14 20.75 18.99
C ALA A 42 -3.58 20.43 19.46
N PRO A 43 -4.21 19.37 18.92
CA PRO A 43 -5.51 18.95 19.42
C PRO A 43 -5.46 18.63 20.92
N LYS A 44 -6.36 19.21 21.70
CA LYS A 44 -6.51 18.94 23.14
C LYS A 44 -7.44 17.74 23.34
N LYS A 45 -7.01 16.58 22.86
CA LYS A 45 -7.74 15.31 23.04
C LYS A 45 -6.87 14.34 23.83
N GLU A 46 -7.39 13.90 24.96
CA GLU A 46 -6.72 12.85 25.75
C GLU A 46 -6.71 11.53 24.95
N PRO A 47 -5.55 10.86 24.85
CA PRO A 47 -5.49 9.55 24.20
C PRO A 47 -6.34 8.52 24.94
N ALA A 48 -7.06 7.66 24.20
CA ALA A 48 -7.74 6.52 24.81
C ALA A 48 -6.70 5.55 25.39
N VAL A 49 -7.01 4.98 26.56
CA VAL A 49 -6.18 3.95 27.18
C VAL A 49 -6.51 2.59 26.54
N VAL A 50 -5.51 1.96 25.95
CA VAL A 50 -5.61 0.63 25.33
C VAL A 50 -4.58 -0.28 26.02
N THR A 51 -5.02 -1.44 26.48
CA THR A 51 -4.11 -2.46 26.99
C THR A 51 -3.47 -3.20 25.82
N PRO A 52 -2.13 -3.16 25.67
CA PRO A 52 -1.46 -3.92 24.62
C PRO A 52 -1.58 -5.42 24.85
N GLY A 53 -1.43 -6.20 23.78
CA GLY A 53 -1.26 -7.65 23.87
C GLY A 53 0.02 -8.01 24.66
N ARG A 54 0.13 -9.24 25.15
CA ARG A 54 1.31 -9.73 25.87
C ARG A 54 2.53 -9.86 24.97
N THR A 55 2.30 -10.13 23.70
CA THR A 55 3.30 -10.17 22.64
C THR A 55 2.85 -9.25 21.49
N PRO A 56 3.74 -8.86 20.57
CA PRO A 56 3.36 -8.05 19.42
C PRO A 56 2.30 -8.68 18.49
N SER A 57 2.13 -10.00 18.56
CA SER A 57 1.14 -10.73 17.76
C SER A 57 -0.23 -10.87 18.47
N ASP A 58 -0.30 -10.63 19.78
CA ASP A 58 -1.56 -10.71 20.52
C ASP A 58 -2.44 -9.47 20.28
N PRO A 59 -3.77 -9.62 20.22
CA PRO A 59 -4.67 -8.50 20.02
C PRO A 59 -4.64 -7.52 21.20
N PRO A 60 -4.58 -6.20 20.95
CA PRO A 60 -4.83 -5.20 21.98
C PRO A 60 -6.30 -5.19 22.40
N SER A 61 -6.61 -4.57 23.54
CA SER A 61 -7.95 -4.60 24.16
C SER A 61 -9.08 -3.97 23.32
N ASP A 62 -8.75 -3.15 22.34
CA ASP A 62 -9.70 -2.50 21.42
C ASP A 62 -9.72 -3.15 20.01
N ALA A 63 -9.08 -4.31 19.85
CA ALA A 63 -9.15 -5.08 18.62
C ALA A 63 -10.38 -5.98 18.56
N VAL A 64 -10.88 -6.20 17.37
CA VAL A 64 -11.84 -7.24 17.03
C VAL A 64 -11.06 -8.48 16.60
N VAL A 65 -11.26 -9.59 17.31
CA VAL A 65 -10.66 -10.88 16.94
C VAL A 65 -11.52 -11.48 15.83
N LEU A 66 -10.95 -11.72 14.66
CA LEU A 66 -11.62 -12.25 13.48
C LEU A 66 -11.44 -13.78 13.35
N PHE A 67 -10.37 -14.31 13.95
CA PHE A 67 -10.13 -15.75 14.02
C PHE A 67 -9.18 -16.08 15.16
N ASP A 68 -9.65 -16.84 16.13
CA ASP A 68 -8.93 -17.29 17.32
C ASP A 68 -8.54 -18.77 17.30
N GLY A 69 -8.73 -19.42 16.17
CA GLY A 69 -8.41 -20.84 15.99
C GLY A 69 -9.58 -21.81 16.21
N LYS A 70 -10.80 -21.33 16.49
CA LYS A 70 -11.94 -22.20 16.84
C LYS A 70 -12.90 -22.47 15.69
N ASP A 71 -13.42 -21.41 15.05
CA ASP A 71 -14.42 -21.52 13.99
C ASP A 71 -14.39 -20.37 13.02
N LEU A 72 -15.25 -20.37 12.01
CA LEU A 72 -15.39 -19.35 10.98
C LEU A 72 -16.67 -18.52 11.14
N SER A 73 -17.22 -18.40 12.34
CA SER A 73 -18.48 -17.68 12.58
C SER A 73 -18.44 -16.21 12.16
N ASP A 74 -17.27 -15.56 12.24
CA ASP A 74 -17.05 -14.19 11.78
C ASP A 74 -16.80 -14.07 10.26
N TRP A 75 -16.81 -15.19 9.54
CA TRP A 75 -16.56 -15.26 8.11
C TRP A 75 -17.78 -15.75 7.33
N ARG A 76 -17.88 -15.33 6.09
CA ARG A 76 -18.88 -15.75 5.12
C ARG A 76 -18.23 -16.21 3.82
N SER A 77 -18.89 -17.04 3.07
CA SER A 77 -18.54 -17.33 1.68
C SER A 77 -18.80 -16.11 0.82
N VAL A 78 -17.84 -15.72 0.00
CA VAL A 78 -18.03 -14.63 -0.99
C VAL A 78 -18.95 -15.07 -2.12
N LYS A 79 -18.98 -16.36 -2.45
CA LYS A 79 -19.72 -16.92 -3.57
C LYS A 79 -21.26 -16.83 -3.40
N ASP A 80 -21.76 -17.07 -2.20
CA ASP A 80 -23.19 -17.18 -1.93
C ASP A 80 -23.63 -16.46 -0.64
N SER A 81 -22.74 -15.71 0.00
CA SER A 81 -22.95 -15.02 1.28
C SER A 81 -23.32 -15.94 2.44
N GLY A 82 -23.29 -17.26 2.25
CA GLY A 82 -23.53 -18.28 3.26
C GLY A 82 -22.33 -18.45 4.19
N GLU A 83 -22.25 -19.62 4.83
CA GLU A 83 -21.15 -19.94 5.73
C GLU A 83 -19.85 -20.16 4.97
N ALA A 84 -18.74 -19.72 5.57
CA ALA A 84 -17.40 -20.00 5.05
C ALA A 84 -17.12 -21.51 5.11
N ARG A 85 -16.49 -22.06 4.05
CA ARG A 85 -16.33 -23.51 3.88
C ARG A 85 -14.87 -23.97 3.97
N TRP A 86 -13.97 -23.12 4.43
CA TRP A 86 -12.59 -23.52 4.68
C TRP A 86 -12.50 -24.45 5.88
N SER A 87 -11.49 -25.29 5.94
CA SER A 87 -11.30 -26.19 7.07
C SER A 87 -10.71 -25.46 8.27
N VAL A 88 -11.12 -25.82 9.49
CA VAL A 88 -10.53 -25.37 10.73
C VAL A 88 -9.99 -26.57 11.49
N ARG A 89 -8.72 -26.55 11.84
CA ARG A 89 -8.04 -27.58 12.64
C ARG A 89 -6.77 -27.03 13.26
N ASP A 90 -6.33 -27.60 14.34
CA ASP A 90 -5.06 -27.30 15.01
C ASP A 90 -4.82 -25.78 15.24
N GLY A 91 -5.91 -25.01 15.47
CA GLY A 91 -5.85 -23.59 15.73
C GLY A 91 -5.62 -22.71 14.50
N TYR A 92 -5.76 -23.24 13.29
CA TYR A 92 -5.72 -22.47 12.04
C TYR A 92 -6.88 -22.80 11.11
N MET A 93 -7.20 -21.89 10.22
CA MET A 93 -8.05 -22.14 9.05
C MET A 93 -7.19 -22.36 7.81
N GLU A 94 -7.62 -23.25 6.94
CA GLU A 94 -6.91 -23.61 5.71
C GLU A 94 -7.84 -23.50 4.51
N VAL A 95 -7.35 -22.91 3.43
CA VAL A 95 -8.06 -22.83 2.15
C VAL A 95 -8.56 -24.21 1.74
N MET A 96 -9.86 -24.32 1.46
CA MET A 96 -10.45 -25.49 0.84
C MET A 96 -10.64 -25.18 -0.65
N PRO A 97 -9.78 -25.73 -1.53
CA PRO A 97 -9.82 -25.41 -2.96
C PRO A 97 -11.20 -25.62 -3.58
N LYS A 98 -11.60 -24.67 -4.46
CA LYS A 98 -12.88 -24.64 -5.18
C LYS A 98 -14.10 -24.29 -4.34
N THR A 99 -13.95 -24.00 -3.05
CA THR A 99 -15.06 -23.49 -2.24
C THR A 99 -15.25 -21.99 -2.36
N GLY A 100 -14.23 -21.30 -2.88
CA GLY A 100 -14.19 -19.84 -3.11
C GLY A 100 -13.62 -19.07 -1.92
N ASP A 101 -13.51 -17.79 -2.14
CA ASP A 101 -13.00 -16.82 -1.16
C ASP A 101 -13.94 -16.75 0.06
N ILE A 102 -13.35 -16.36 1.19
CA ILE A 102 -14.10 -16.02 2.40
C ILE A 102 -13.89 -14.55 2.74
N ALA A 103 -14.88 -13.92 3.35
CA ALA A 103 -14.82 -12.52 3.76
C ALA A 103 -15.39 -12.33 5.16
N THR A 104 -14.92 -11.33 5.89
CA THR A 104 -15.48 -11.02 7.21
C THR A 104 -16.93 -10.60 7.11
N ARG A 105 -17.75 -10.96 8.11
CA ARG A 105 -19.14 -10.49 8.21
C ARG A 105 -19.18 -9.01 8.60
N GLN A 106 -18.26 -8.60 9.47
CA GLN A 106 -18.10 -7.19 9.84
C GLN A 106 -17.28 -6.45 8.79
N GLU A 107 -17.63 -5.20 8.54
CA GLU A 107 -16.97 -4.30 7.57
C GLU A 107 -16.06 -3.30 8.29
N PHE A 108 -14.94 -2.97 7.64
CA PHE A 108 -13.91 -2.09 8.17
C PHE A 108 -13.50 -1.05 7.12
N GLY A 109 -13.10 0.14 7.59
CA GLY A 109 -12.46 1.18 6.81
C GLY A 109 -10.98 1.31 7.18
N ASP A 110 -10.58 2.47 7.73
CA ASP A 110 -9.23 2.67 8.28
C ASP A 110 -8.98 1.65 9.39
N CYS A 111 -7.87 0.94 9.34
CA CYS A 111 -7.60 -0.13 10.29
C CYS A 111 -6.12 -0.49 10.43
N GLN A 112 -5.82 -1.16 11.54
CA GLN A 112 -4.63 -1.98 11.74
C GLN A 112 -5.10 -3.44 11.72
N LEU A 113 -4.56 -4.25 10.79
CA LEU A 113 -4.84 -5.68 10.66
C LEU A 113 -3.57 -6.47 10.96
N HIS A 114 -3.69 -7.45 11.85
CA HIS A 114 -2.69 -8.49 12.05
C HIS A 114 -3.21 -9.82 11.51
N ILE A 115 -2.39 -10.53 10.76
CA ILE A 115 -2.73 -11.84 10.23
C ILE A 115 -1.46 -12.71 10.11
N GLU A 116 -1.54 -13.92 10.63
CA GLU A 116 -0.49 -14.92 10.42
C GLU A 116 -0.91 -15.89 9.32
N TRP A 117 0.03 -16.19 8.43
CA TRP A 117 -0.21 -17.09 7.30
C TRP A 117 0.96 -18.02 7.04
N ALA A 118 0.70 -19.17 6.43
CA ALA A 118 1.73 -20.12 6.00
C ALA A 118 1.34 -20.78 4.70
N THR A 119 2.27 -20.86 3.77
CA THR A 119 2.11 -21.63 2.54
C THR A 119 2.26 -23.13 2.82
N PRO A 120 1.80 -24.03 1.93
CA PRO A 120 2.01 -25.48 2.10
C PRO A 120 3.49 -25.83 2.29
N THR A 121 3.80 -26.78 3.14
CA THR A 121 5.18 -27.29 3.35
C THR A 121 5.69 -27.98 2.09
N GLU A 122 4.83 -28.73 1.40
CA GLU A 122 5.15 -29.32 0.11
C GLU A 122 5.03 -28.27 -0.99
N VAL A 123 6.16 -27.97 -1.63
CA VAL A 123 6.22 -27.02 -2.74
C VAL A 123 5.65 -27.67 -4.01
N LYS A 124 4.62 -27.02 -4.57
CA LYS A 124 4.03 -27.41 -5.86
C LYS A 124 3.98 -26.20 -6.80
N GLY A 125 4.32 -26.41 -8.05
CA GLY A 125 4.35 -25.34 -9.06
C GLY A 125 5.54 -24.39 -8.92
N GLU A 126 5.51 -23.33 -9.70
CA GLU A 126 6.52 -22.28 -9.79
C GLU A 126 5.83 -20.90 -9.90
N GLY A 127 6.55 -19.83 -9.62
CA GLY A 127 6.06 -18.46 -9.77
C GLY A 127 4.77 -18.25 -8.99
N GLN A 128 3.71 -17.83 -9.68
CA GLN A 128 2.40 -17.54 -9.08
C GLN A 128 1.57 -18.78 -8.72
N GLU A 129 2.03 -19.98 -9.05
CA GLU A 129 1.33 -21.23 -8.68
C GLU A 129 1.77 -21.76 -7.31
N ARG A 130 2.78 -21.16 -6.67
CA ARG A 130 3.37 -21.60 -5.41
C ARG A 130 2.72 -20.96 -4.20
N GLY A 131 1.84 -21.69 -3.52
CA GLY A 131 1.26 -21.24 -2.25
C GLY A 131 0.58 -19.87 -2.38
N ASN A 132 -0.18 -19.68 -3.44
CA ASN A 132 -0.84 -18.43 -3.78
C ASN A 132 -2.14 -18.24 -3.03
N SER A 133 -2.34 -17.03 -2.52
CA SER A 133 -3.55 -16.50 -1.92
C SER A 133 -3.46 -14.97 -1.88
N GLY A 134 -4.40 -14.29 -1.20
CA GLY A 134 -4.37 -12.84 -1.05
C GLY A 134 -5.16 -12.37 0.15
N VAL A 135 -4.69 -11.29 0.77
CA VAL A 135 -5.41 -10.56 1.82
C VAL A 135 -5.93 -9.26 1.21
N PHE A 136 -7.24 -9.16 1.05
CA PHE A 136 -7.87 -8.00 0.41
C PHE A 136 -8.53 -7.09 1.44
N LEU A 137 -7.99 -5.89 1.60
CA LEU A 137 -8.65 -4.81 2.35
C LEU A 137 -9.85 -4.32 1.53
N MET A 138 -11.00 -4.15 2.19
CA MET A 138 -12.26 -3.74 1.56
C MET A 138 -12.66 -4.59 0.34
N GLU A 139 -12.28 -5.87 0.30
CA GLU A 139 -12.47 -6.82 -0.81
C GLU A 139 -11.83 -6.39 -2.15
N ARG A 140 -11.00 -5.34 -2.18
CA ARG A 140 -10.50 -4.69 -3.40
C ARG A 140 -9.00 -4.51 -3.47
N TYR A 141 -8.35 -4.28 -2.32
CA TYR A 141 -6.95 -3.84 -2.24
C TYR A 141 -6.10 -4.97 -1.68
N GLU A 142 -5.45 -5.69 -2.56
CA GLU A 142 -4.74 -6.93 -2.23
C GLU A 142 -3.32 -6.67 -1.74
N VAL A 143 -3.02 -7.29 -0.60
CA VAL A 143 -1.66 -7.63 -0.20
C VAL A 143 -1.44 -9.11 -0.56
N GLN A 144 -0.55 -9.36 -1.49
CA GLN A 144 -0.27 -10.69 -2.02
C GLN A 144 0.25 -11.65 -0.95
N VAL A 145 -0.28 -12.86 -0.95
CA VAL A 145 0.25 -14.02 -0.24
C VAL A 145 0.80 -15.00 -1.26
N LEU A 146 2.08 -15.36 -1.12
CA LEU A 146 2.78 -16.24 -2.04
C LEU A 146 3.94 -16.93 -1.32
N ASP A 147 4.29 -18.15 -1.70
CA ASP A 147 5.61 -18.68 -1.38
C ASP A 147 6.66 -17.98 -2.25
N SER A 148 7.24 -16.91 -1.71
CA SER A 148 8.31 -16.16 -2.36
C SER A 148 9.72 -16.59 -1.92
N TYR A 149 9.84 -17.68 -1.14
CA TYR A 149 11.13 -18.21 -0.72
C TYR A 149 11.81 -18.95 -1.89
N ASN A 150 12.93 -18.40 -2.39
CA ASN A 150 13.63 -18.95 -3.56
C ASN A 150 12.69 -19.23 -4.74
N ASN A 151 11.76 -18.30 -5.00
CA ASN A 151 10.76 -18.43 -6.06
C ASN A 151 10.81 -17.19 -6.97
N THR A 152 11.09 -17.40 -8.23
CA THR A 152 11.16 -16.33 -9.23
C THR A 152 9.78 -16.06 -9.81
N THR A 153 9.34 -14.82 -9.74
CA THR A 153 8.11 -14.33 -10.38
C THR A 153 8.24 -12.82 -10.63
N TYR A 154 7.22 -12.22 -11.25
CA TYR A 154 7.23 -10.76 -11.43
C TYR A 154 7.19 -10.02 -10.09
N TYR A 155 7.94 -8.92 -9.98
CA TYR A 155 8.23 -8.26 -8.70
C TYR A 155 6.99 -7.78 -7.95
N HIS A 156 6.00 -7.23 -8.66
CA HIS A 156 4.72 -6.77 -8.08
C HIS A 156 3.67 -7.88 -7.90
N GLY A 157 4.08 -9.14 -7.88
CA GLY A 157 3.31 -10.33 -7.51
C GLY A 157 4.01 -11.17 -6.45
N GLN A 158 5.11 -10.69 -5.87
CA GLN A 158 5.78 -11.28 -4.71
C GLN A 158 4.89 -11.17 -3.46
N ALA A 159 5.15 -12.00 -2.44
CA ALA A 159 4.51 -11.84 -1.13
C ALA A 159 4.68 -10.42 -0.60
N GLY A 160 3.60 -9.82 -0.10
CA GLY A 160 3.60 -8.44 0.41
C GLY A 160 3.53 -7.34 -0.65
N SER A 161 3.43 -7.69 -1.93
CA SER A 161 3.10 -6.71 -2.98
C SER A 161 1.73 -6.10 -2.73
N VAL A 162 1.57 -4.80 -2.99
CA VAL A 162 0.26 -4.29 -3.42
C VAL A 162 0.09 -4.79 -4.86
N TYR A 163 -0.72 -5.83 -5.01
CA TYR A 163 -0.72 -6.67 -6.22
C TYR A 163 -0.83 -5.87 -7.51
N LYS A 164 0.10 -6.13 -8.45
CA LYS A 164 0.25 -5.44 -9.75
C LYS A 164 0.53 -3.93 -9.67
N GLN A 165 0.71 -3.36 -8.47
CA GLN A 165 1.01 -1.92 -8.30
C GLN A 165 2.40 -1.68 -7.72
N TYR A 166 2.73 -2.33 -6.61
CA TYR A 166 4.03 -2.15 -5.95
C TYR A 166 4.65 -3.49 -5.56
N ALA A 167 5.92 -3.65 -5.89
CA ALA A 167 6.73 -4.69 -5.29
C ALA A 167 6.99 -4.41 -3.81
N PRO A 168 7.23 -5.42 -2.96
CA PRO A 168 7.75 -5.19 -1.63
C PRO A 168 9.16 -4.58 -1.70
N LEU A 169 9.53 -3.76 -0.71
CA LEU A 169 10.86 -3.16 -0.61
C LEU A 169 11.96 -4.23 -0.50
N VAL A 170 11.66 -5.33 0.17
CA VAL A 170 12.56 -6.48 0.35
C VAL A 170 11.74 -7.77 0.42
N ASN A 171 12.33 -8.90 0.03
CA ASN A 171 11.73 -10.21 0.22
C ASN A 171 12.23 -10.80 1.54
N VAL A 172 11.32 -10.96 2.50
CA VAL A 172 11.58 -11.52 3.85
C VAL A 172 10.79 -12.80 4.10
N CYS A 173 10.36 -13.48 3.02
CA CYS A 173 9.66 -14.75 3.14
C CYS A 173 10.50 -15.80 3.85
N ARG A 174 9.88 -16.47 4.81
CA ARG A 174 10.38 -17.70 5.43
C ARG A 174 10.13 -18.88 4.50
N LYS A 175 10.72 -20.03 4.85
CA LYS A 175 10.56 -21.27 4.08
C LYS A 175 9.08 -21.71 4.01
N PRO A 176 8.68 -22.45 2.96
CA PRO A 176 7.37 -23.06 2.89
C PRO A 176 7.02 -23.82 4.17
N GLY A 177 5.79 -23.67 4.62
CA GLY A 177 5.31 -24.29 5.85
C GLY A 177 5.57 -23.49 7.15
N GLU A 178 6.52 -22.56 7.16
CA GLU A 178 6.76 -21.70 8.31
C GLU A 178 5.72 -20.57 8.37
N TRP A 179 5.29 -20.25 9.59
CA TRP A 179 4.36 -19.13 9.83
C TRP A 179 5.02 -17.79 9.58
N GLN A 180 4.32 -16.91 8.90
CA GLN A 180 4.70 -15.55 8.59
C GLN A 180 3.62 -14.60 9.10
N THR A 181 3.98 -13.35 9.37
CA THR A 181 3.05 -12.34 9.83
C THR A 181 2.93 -11.23 8.80
N TYR A 182 1.74 -10.69 8.64
CA TYR A 182 1.51 -9.35 8.13
C TYR A 182 0.94 -8.46 9.23
N ASP A 183 1.57 -7.31 9.45
CA ASP A 183 1.01 -6.18 10.19
C ASP A 183 0.73 -5.07 9.19
N ILE A 184 -0.56 -4.80 8.95
CA ILE A 184 -1.03 -3.90 7.90
C ILE A 184 -1.70 -2.69 8.54
N ILE A 185 -1.21 -1.48 8.23
CA ILE A 185 -1.91 -0.24 8.54
C ILE A 185 -2.52 0.26 7.23
N PHE A 186 -3.84 0.31 7.18
CA PHE A 186 -4.59 0.68 6.00
C PHE A 186 -5.41 1.94 6.24
N LYS A 187 -5.38 2.85 5.27
CA LYS A 187 -6.24 4.02 5.20
C LYS A 187 -7.13 3.89 3.97
N ALA A 188 -8.44 3.87 4.18
CA ALA A 188 -9.45 3.71 3.15
C ALA A 188 -9.48 4.93 2.21
N PRO A 189 -9.83 4.76 0.93
CA PRO A 189 -10.01 5.87 0.02
C PRO A 189 -11.29 6.64 0.35
N LYS A 190 -11.32 7.92 -0.04
CA LYS A 190 -12.53 8.73 0.02
C LYS A 190 -12.99 9.12 -1.37
N PHE A 191 -14.30 9.24 -1.53
CA PHE A 191 -14.94 9.62 -2.78
C PHE A 191 -15.86 10.82 -2.54
N ASP A 192 -16.03 11.66 -3.56
CA ASP A 192 -17.07 12.68 -3.59
C ASP A 192 -18.44 12.08 -3.99
N GLU A 193 -19.45 12.94 -4.01
CA GLU A 193 -20.82 12.54 -4.37
C GLU A 193 -20.95 12.03 -5.83
N GLN A 194 -20.00 12.39 -6.69
CA GLN A 194 -19.93 11.95 -8.08
C GLN A 194 -19.15 10.63 -8.24
N GLY A 195 -18.64 10.07 -7.13
CA GLY A 195 -17.85 8.83 -7.14
C GLY A 195 -16.39 9.01 -7.56
N LYS A 196 -15.90 10.23 -7.67
CA LYS A 196 -14.49 10.51 -7.94
C LYS A 196 -13.69 10.38 -6.65
N VAL A 197 -12.54 9.69 -6.71
CA VAL A 197 -11.63 9.58 -5.56
C VAL A 197 -11.06 10.97 -5.19
N THR A 198 -11.24 11.37 -3.95
CA THR A 198 -10.71 12.61 -3.36
C THR A 198 -9.48 12.36 -2.51
N GLU A 199 -9.42 11.23 -1.83
CA GLU A 199 -8.24 10.73 -1.13
C GLU A 199 -8.00 9.29 -1.57
N ARG A 200 -6.78 8.99 -2.02
CA ARG A 200 -6.40 7.61 -2.36
C ARG A 200 -6.18 6.79 -1.10
N ALA A 201 -6.46 5.50 -1.21
CA ALA A 201 -6.07 4.56 -0.15
C ALA A 201 -4.55 4.57 0.05
N ARG A 202 -4.13 4.35 1.30
CA ARG A 202 -2.71 4.22 1.67
C ARG A 202 -2.49 2.97 2.49
N ILE A 203 -1.34 2.37 2.31
CA ILE A 203 -1.01 1.15 3.03
C ILE A 203 0.46 1.14 3.49
N THR A 204 0.65 0.68 4.71
CA THR A 204 1.95 0.28 5.26
C THR A 204 1.85 -1.18 5.64
N VAL A 205 2.85 -1.98 5.26
CA VAL A 205 2.90 -3.41 5.57
C VAL A 205 4.25 -3.76 6.15
N LEU A 206 4.22 -4.44 7.29
CA LEU A 206 5.37 -5.17 7.82
C LEU A 206 5.12 -6.66 7.58
N GLN A 207 6.13 -7.36 7.07
CA GLN A 207 6.14 -8.82 7.00
C GLN A 207 7.23 -9.33 7.93
N ASN A 208 6.88 -10.21 8.84
CA ASN A 208 7.81 -10.76 9.84
C ASN A 208 8.55 -9.67 10.63
N GLY A 209 7.87 -8.54 10.91
CA GLY A 209 8.44 -7.37 11.59
C GLY A 209 9.29 -6.45 10.70
N VAL A 210 9.48 -6.77 9.41
CA VAL A 210 10.26 -5.96 8.47
C VAL A 210 9.34 -5.13 7.59
N LEU A 211 9.61 -3.83 7.46
CA LEU A 211 8.85 -2.91 6.62
C LEU A 211 9.02 -3.26 5.14
N ILE A 212 7.93 -3.59 4.48
CA ILE A 212 7.91 -3.98 3.05
C ILE A 212 7.07 -3.05 2.17
N GLN A 213 6.12 -2.32 2.75
CA GLN A 213 5.40 -1.21 2.09
C GLN A 213 5.37 -0.03 3.06
N ASN A 214 5.79 1.15 2.62
CA ASN A 214 5.92 2.34 3.47
C ASN A 214 4.95 3.44 3.02
N ASN A 215 3.74 3.44 3.58
CA ASN A 215 2.70 4.45 3.33
C ASN A 215 2.48 4.73 1.83
N VAL A 216 2.48 3.67 1.01
CA VAL A 216 2.29 3.80 -0.44
C VAL A 216 0.84 4.10 -0.78
N GLU A 217 0.63 4.92 -1.82
CA GLU A 217 -0.71 5.17 -2.37
C GLU A 217 -1.15 4.00 -3.25
N ILE A 218 -2.37 3.52 -3.05
CA ILE A 218 -2.98 2.52 -3.92
C ILE A 218 -3.71 3.27 -5.05
N TYR A 219 -3.56 2.83 -6.29
CA TYR A 219 -4.12 3.52 -7.47
C TYR A 219 -5.50 3.01 -7.89
N GLY A 220 -6.11 2.13 -7.10
CA GLY A 220 -7.42 1.54 -7.33
C GLY A 220 -7.42 0.04 -7.08
N ASN A 221 -8.45 -0.66 -7.57
CA ASN A 221 -8.59 -2.10 -7.38
C ASN A 221 -7.35 -2.85 -7.93
N THR A 222 -6.94 -3.88 -7.20
CA THR A 222 -5.84 -4.75 -7.60
C THR A 222 -6.38 -5.87 -8.50
N TRP A 223 -6.16 -5.77 -9.79
CA TRP A 223 -6.56 -6.76 -10.79
C TRP A 223 -5.34 -7.39 -11.48
N HIS A 224 -5.50 -8.62 -11.90
CA HIS A 224 -4.45 -9.31 -12.64
C HIS A 224 -4.23 -8.73 -14.05
N ASP A 225 -5.31 -8.47 -14.77
CA ASP A 225 -5.36 -8.24 -16.22
C ASP A 225 -5.88 -6.87 -16.65
N LYS A 226 -6.15 -5.99 -15.69
CA LYS A 226 -6.71 -4.66 -15.94
C LYS A 226 -5.89 -3.58 -15.25
N PRO A 227 -5.87 -2.36 -15.81
CA PRO A 227 -5.28 -1.21 -15.12
C PRO A 227 -5.97 -0.96 -13.77
N ALA A 228 -5.20 -0.56 -12.78
CA ALA A 228 -5.74 -0.15 -11.50
C ALA A 228 -6.59 1.12 -11.67
N ILE A 229 -7.86 1.02 -11.34
CA ILE A 229 -8.80 2.15 -11.29
C ILE A 229 -9.62 2.08 -10.03
N TYR A 230 -10.06 3.23 -9.52
CA TYR A 230 -11.03 3.27 -8.44
C TYR A 230 -12.44 3.06 -8.98
N ILE A 231 -13.19 2.21 -8.29
CA ILE A 231 -14.64 2.10 -8.40
C ILE A 231 -15.18 2.59 -7.07
N ALA A 232 -16.02 3.63 -7.07
CA ALA A 232 -16.58 4.20 -5.86
C ALA A 232 -17.31 3.14 -5.02
N HIS A 233 -17.11 3.20 -3.73
CA HIS A 233 -17.71 2.27 -2.77
C HIS A 233 -17.91 2.98 -1.42
N GLY A 234 -18.61 2.33 -0.50
CA GLY A 234 -18.80 2.83 0.86
C GLY A 234 -17.50 2.97 1.66
N PRO A 235 -17.55 3.66 2.80
CA PRO A 235 -16.37 3.90 3.63
C PRO A 235 -15.87 2.65 4.36
N LYS A 236 -16.65 1.58 4.36
CA LYS A 236 -16.30 0.28 4.95
C LYS A 236 -16.67 -0.84 4.00
N ALA A 237 -15.91 -1.94 4.07
CA ALA A 237 -16.22 -3.22 3.45
C ALA A 237 -15.45 -4.34 4.15
N SER A 238 -15.72 -5.60 3.79
CA SER A 238 -15.11 -6.77 4.42
C SER A 238 -13.61 -6.89 4.11
N VAL A 239 -12.88 -7.55 5.01
CA VAL A 239 -11.58 -8.15 4.68
C VAL A 239 -11.85 -9.49 4.01
N ARG A 240 -11.21 -9.75 2.88
CA ARG A 240 -11.39 -10.98 2.10
C ARG A 240 -10.09 -11.76 2.02
N LEU A 241 -10.16 -13.08 2.15
CA LEU A 241 -9.07 -14.02 1.92
C LEU A 241 -9.39 -14.87 0.69
N GLN A 242 -8.36 -15.05 -0.17
CA GLN A 242 -8.55 -15.67 -1.48
C GLN A 242 -8.32 -17.19 -1.48
N ASP A 243 -9.21 -17.92 -2.13
CA ASP A 243 -9.02 -19.28 -2.60
C ASP A 243 -8.41 -19.28 -4.01
N HIS A 244 -7.09 -19.40 -4.10
CA HIS A 244 -6.37 -19.56 -5.36
C HIS A 244 -6.03 -21.04 -5.67
N GLY A 245 -6.69 -21.99 -4.97
CA GLY A 245 -6.47 -23.42 -5.16
C GLY A 245 -5.27 -24.00 -4.39
N ASN A 246 -4.56 -23.20 -3.62
CA ASN A 246 -3.43 -23.63 -2.79
C ASN A 246 -3.85 -23.73 -1.31
N LEU A 247 -3.35 -24.73 -0.58
CA LEU A 247 -3.66 -24.97 0.82
C LEU A 247 -2.92 -23.99 1.75
N VAL A 248 -3.16 -22.70 1.54
CA VAL A 248 -2.63 -21.65 2.42
C VAL A 248 -3.39 -21.67 3.73
N ARG A 249 -2.67 -21.51 4.82
CA ARG A 249 -3.21 -21.53 6.18
C ARG A 249 -3.15 -20.15 6.79
N TYR A 250 -4.14 -19.83 7.63
CA TYR A 250 -4.22 -18.56 8.36
C TYR A 250 -4.56 -18.83 9.82
N ARG A 251 -4.02 -18.02 10.72
CA ARG A 251 -4.33 -18.04 12.15
C ARG A 251 -4.13 -16.67 12.78
N ASN A 252 -4.56 -16.50 14.01
CA ASN A 252 -4.36 -15.29 14.79
C ASN A 252 -4.67 -14.03 13.99
N VAL A 253 -5.94 -13.91 13.56
CA VAL A 253 -6.40 -12.77 12.74
C VAL A 253 -7.17 -11.82 13.61
N TRP A 254 -6.68 -10.59 13.74
CA TRP A 254 -7.39 -9.54 14.45
C TRP A 254 -7.26 -8.19 13.75
N ILE A 255 -8.23 -7.33 13.95
CA ILE A 255 -8.29 -6.02 13.33
C ILE A 255 -8.68 -4.96 14.37
N ARG A 256 -8.02 -3.83 14.30
CA ARG A 256 -8.30 -2.67 15.13
C ARG A 256 -8.76 -1.54 14.23
N PRO A 257 -10.02 -1.05 14.31
CA PRO A 257 -10.47 0.15 13.62
C PRO A 257 -9.72 1.39 14.09
N LEU A 258 -9.45 2.33 13.16
CA LEU A 258 -8.71 3.58 13.42
C LEU A 258 -9.60 4.80 13.25
#